data_aa6d3bed94bb4e5ca11c7415a54eec39
#
_entry.id   aa6d3bed94bb4e5ca11c7415a54eec39
#
_cell.length_a   1.000
_cell.length_b   1.000
_cell.length_c   1.000
_cell.angle_alpha   90.00
_cell.angle_beta   90.00
_cell.angle_gamma   90.00
#
_symmetry.space_group_name_H-M   'P 1'
#
loop_
_entity.id
_entity.type
_entity.pdbx_description
1 polymer ?
#
loop_
_entity_poly.entity_id
_entity_poly.type
_entity_poly.pdbx_seq_one_letter_code
_entity_poly.pdbx_strand_id
1 'polypeptide(L)'
;MYPAKMDLDASVFLQLANFALDTRRKDHFHLDYSTLFQPEDAYEQRYTWRDEAEDPLEESIETAYRTTLRTAIARLNLLGYSYHQIRDIYEESRLERDRNPSPHLHTPPNPPFDFLAESLRTIDIAGIPPDEPKAQRVGALADAANHVLSMVEPNCAAAERDRMRAWFGLILLGLDPFTVLQVLAREPVNLDLPVTWHPYAEDFWEFPLPEDFEIGLTHQDRYLIVTEGSSDSAVIKKALSLLRPEISDVFDFIDMAENYPLTGVGNLHNFYQGLLKIGILNNVLFIYDNDTEGTAKFTAAAQLASPPNIRTMKLPNLPVFEQFATIGPTGEQPVNINGKAVSIECFLDFHWREQRPPRVRWTGYHRGSDQYQGELEGKQEYLREFLALDAANVDIYDTSKLEVLLDNITIECARIGDARVNED
;
A
#
# COMPACT_ATOMS: atom_id res chain seq x y z
N MET A 1 2.19 -30.75 -29.26
CA MET A 1 2.18 -29.87 -30.44
C MET A 1 2.12 -28.46 -29.88
N TYR A 2 3.23 -27.75 -29.88
CA TYR A 2 3.30 -26.42 -29.27
C TYR A 2 2.81 -25.39 -30.30
N PRO A 3 1.89 -24.49 -29.95
CA PRO A 3 1.51 -23.38 -30.82
C PRO A 3 2.73 -22.51 -31.08
N ALA A 4 3.13 -22.40 -32.31
CA ALA A 4 4.29 -21.61 -32.70
C ALA A 4 3.86 -20.20 -33.09
N LYS A 5 4.28 -19.22 -32.31
CA LYS A 5 4.19 -17.78 -32.48
C LYS A 5 2.85 -17.12 -32.10
N MET A 6 2.69 -16.97 -30.84
CA MET A 6 1.93 -15.86 -30.29
C MET A 6 2.54 -14.53 -30.70
N ASP A 7 1.74 -13.50 -30.94
CA ASP A 7 2.19 -12.13 -31.14
C ASP A 7 3.03 -11.72 -29.93
N LEU A 8 4.06 -10.91 -30.16
CA LEU A 8 5.05 -10.53 -29.11
C LEU A 8 4.42 -9.90 -27.87
N ASP A 9 3.26 -9.24 -28.04
CA ASP A 9 2.50 -8.62 -26.94
C ASP A 9 1.82 -9.65 -26.03
N ALA A 10 1.37 -10.78 -26.56
CA ALA A 10 0.72 -11.85 -25.81
C ALA A 10 1.66 -12.61 -24.84
N SER A 11 2.92 -12.25 -24.79
CA SER A 11 3.94 -12.89 -23.95
C SER A 11 4.44 -12.01 -22.80
N VAL A 12 3.78 -10.90 -22.52
CA VAL A 12 4.07 -10.01 -21.38
C VAL A 12 2.96 -10.15 -20.35
N PHE A 13 3.32 -10.59 -19.15
CA PHE A 13 2.39 -10.75 -18.04
C PHE A 13 2.06 -9.44 -17.37
N LEU A 14 3.10 -8.72 -16.95
CA LEU A 14 2.99 -7.47 -16.24
C LEU A 14 3.83 -6.42 -16.95
N GLN A 15 3.27 -5.23 -17.13
CA GLN A 15 3.97 -4.11 -17.74
C GLN A 15 3.59 -2.79 -17.10
N LEU A 16 4.51 -1.82 -17.14
CA LEU A 16 4.28 -0.42 -16.84
C LEU A 16 4.31 0.36 -18.16
N ALA A 17 3.18 0.91 -18.60
CA ALA A 17 3.00 1.40 -19.96
C ALA A 17 3.45 0.34 -20.99
N ASN A 18 4.49 0.63 -21.76
CA ASN A 18 5.08 -0.32 -22.74
C ASN A 18 6.35 -1.02 -22.20
N PHE A 19 6.73 -0.79 -20.95
CA PHE A 19 7.89 -1.43 -20.34
C PHE A 19 7.49 -2.76 -19.70
N ALA A 20 7.94 -3.87 -20.30
CA ALA A 20 7.67 -5.20 -19.78
C ALA A 20 8.38 -5.41 -18.44
N LEU A 21 7.62 -5.72 -17.39
CA LEU A 21 8.14 -6.03 -16.04
C LEU A 21 8.34 -7.53 -15.85
N ASP A 22 7.36 -8.31 -16.29
CA ASP A 22 7.46 -9.76 -16.31
C ASP A 22 7.09 -10.29 -17.69
N THR A 23 7.84 -11.29 -18.16
CA THR A 23 7.69 -11.86 -19.49
C THR A 23 7.76 -13.36 -19.41
N ARG A 24 7.06 -14.01 -20.34
CA ARG A 24 7.01 -15.46 -20.47
C ARG A 24 8.41 -16.07 -20.63
N ARG A 25 8.93 -16.65 -19.55
CA ARG A 25 10.11 -17.53 -19.55
C ARG A 25 9.93 -18.62 -18.49
N LYS A 26 10.70 -19.69 -18.58
CA LYS A 26 10.77 -20.76 -17.57
C LYS A 26 11.17 -20.25 -16.16
N ASP A 27 11.66 -19.02 -16.07
CA ASP A 27 12.16 -18.36 -14.86
C ASP A 27 11.33 -17.11 -14.53
N HIS A 28 9.98 -17.15 -14.67
CA HIS A 28 9.14 -16.04 -14.25
C HIS A 28 9.04 -15.94 -12.72
N PHE A 29 8.75 -14.76 -12.25
CA PHE A 29 8.56 -14.51 -10.83
C PHE A 29 7.24 -15.11 -10.37
N HIS A 30 7.27 -15.98 -9.36
CA HIS A 30 6.07 -16.56 -8.75
C HIS A 30 5.40 -15.55 -7.79
N LEU A 31 5.01 -14.39 -8.31
CA LEU A 31 4.35 -13.35 -7.56
C LEU A 31 2.85 -13.32 -7.92
N ASP A 32 2.02 -13.08 -6.91
CA ASP A 32 0.60 -12.89 -7.11
C ASP A 32 0.31 -11.45 -7.52
N TYR A 33 0.24 -11.20 -8.83
CA TYR A 33 -0.07 -9.87 -9.36
C TYR A 33 -1.52 -9.45 -9.16
N SER A 34 -2.43 -10.39 -8.87
CA SER A 34 -3.85 -10.08 -8.62
C SER A 34 -4.02 -9.08 -7.48
N THR A 35 -3.11 -9.13 -6.50
CA THR A 35 -3.11 -8.25 -5.32
C THR A 35 -2.93 -6.77 -5.65
N LEU A 36 -2.39 -6.44 -6.84
CA LEU A 36 -2.24 -5.06 -7.31
C LEU A 36 -3.53 -4.44 -7.81
N PHE A 37 -4.55 -5.26 -8.08
CA PHE A 37 -5.76 -4.84 -8.80
C PHE A 37 -7.02 -5.05 -7.95
N GLN A 38 -8.07 -4.33 -8.34
CA GLN A 38 -9.43 -4.54 -7.86
C GLN A 38 -10.26 -5.18 -8.97
N PRO A 39 -11.41 -5.82 -8.67
CA PRO A 39 -12.29 -6.36 -9.70
C PRO A 39 -12.73 -5.31 -10.75
N GLU A 40 -12.85 -4.04 -10.33
CA GLU A 40 -13.24 -2.91 -11.18
C GLU A 40 -12.14 -2.49 -12.18
N ASP A 41 -10.90 -2.93 -11.98
CA ASP A 41 -9.77 -2.67 -12.88
C ASP A 41 -9.80 -3.57 -14.14
N ALA A 42 -10.77 -4.50 -14.20
CA ALA A 42 -10.95 -5.44 -15.31
C ALA A 42 -11.36 -4.72 -16.61
N TYR A 43 -10.78 -5.14 -17.71
CA TYR A 43 -11.20 -4.73 -19.06
C TYR A 43 -11.01 -5.87 -20.08
N GLU A 44 -11.73 -5.79 -21.19
CA GLU A 44 -11.57 -6.74 -22.28
C GLU A 44 -10.36 -6.38 -23.15
N GLN A 45 -9.46 -7.34 -23.33
CA GLN A 45 -8.29 -7.21 -24.20
C GLN A 45 -8.44 -8.20 -25.35
N ARG A 46 -8.22 -7.72 -26.57
CA ARG A 46 -8.18 -8.55 -27.77
C ARG A 46 -6.77 -9.03 -28.01
N TYR A 47 -6.60 -10.34 -28.18
CA TYR A 47 -5.36 -10.98 -28.57
C TYR A 47 -5.50 -11.58 -29.95
N THR A 48 -4.44 -11.46 -30.77
CA THR A 48 -4.35 -12.09 -32.07
C THR A 48 -3.18 -13.07 -32.06
N TRP A 49 -3.40 -14.27 -32.55
CA TRP A 49 -2.38 -15.31 -32.58
C TRP A 49 -2.55 -16.21 -33.81
N ARG A 50 -1.54 -17.01 -34.13
CA ARG A 50 -1.57 -18.01 -35.16
C ARG A 50 -0.64 -19.17 -34.81
N ASP A 51 -1.02 -20.39 -35.17
CA ASP A 51 -0.22 -21.57 -34.85
C ASP A 51 1.00 -21.67 -35.75
N GLU A 52 0.83 -21.45 -37.06
CA GLU A 52 1.93 -21.41 -38.03
C GLU A 52 1.87 -20.13 -38.87
N ALA A 53 3.01 -19.78 -39.51
CA ALA A 53 3.12 -18.49 -40.21
C ALA A 53 2.12 -18.34 -41.37
N GLU A 54 1.62 -19.46 -41.93
CA GLU A 54 0.68 -19.50 -43.04
C GLU A 54 -0.78 -19.63 -42.58
N ASP A 55 -1.04 -19.85 -41.28
CA ASP A 55 -2.38 -19.99 -40.75
C ASP A 55 -3.09 -18.64 -40.66
N PRO A 56 -4.44 -18.64 -40.73
CA PRO A 56 -5.20 -17.41 -40.48
C PRO A 56 -4.96 -16.90 -39.05
N LEU A 57 -5.01 -15.59 -38.87
CA LEU A 57 -4.99 -15.01 -37.55
C LEU A 57 -6.26 -15.41 -36.79
N GLU A 58 -6.07 -16.01 -35.64
CA GLU A 58 -7.13 -16.26 -34.68
C GLU A 58 -7.21 -15.09 -33.70
N GLU A 59 -8.39 -14.81 -33.18
CA GLU A 59 -8.64 -13.75 -32.22
C GLU A 59 -9.32 -14.35 -31.00
N SER A 60 -8.86 -13.95 -29.79
CA SER A 60 -9.59 -14.17 -28.56
C SER A 60 -9.80 -12.84 -27.84
N ILE A 61 -10.83 -12.77 -27.01
CA ILE A 61 -11.09 -11.66 -26.11
C ILE A 61 -11.00 -12.22 -24.70
N GLU A 62 -10.01 -11.72 -23.95
CA GLU A 62 -9.73 -12.18 -22.61
C GLU A 62 -9.77 -11.01 -21.63
N THR A 63 -10.00 -11.32 -20.35
CA THR A 63 -9.97 -10.31 -19.31
C THR A 63 -8.53 -9.96 -18.94
N ALA A 64 -8.20 -8.69 -18.98
CA ALA A 64 -6.97 -8.11 -18.45
C ALA A 64 -7.29 -7.09 -17.37
N TYR A 65 -6.29 -6.68 -16.60
CA TYR A 65 -6.47 -5.72 -15.49
C TYR A 65 -5.54 -4.54 -15.67
N ARG A 66 -6.05 -3.35 -15.38
CA ARG A 66 -5.28 -2.11 -15.54
C ARG A 66 -5.57 -1.13 -14.43
N THR A 67 -4.50 -0.69 -13.77
CA THR A 67 -4.54 0.38 -12.77
C THR A 67 -3.41 1.38 -13.02
N THR A 68 -3.24 2.39 -12.17
CA THR A 68 -2.11 3.31 -12.27
C THR A 68 -0.95 2.84 -11.41
N LEU A 69 0.27 3.29 -11.72
CA LEU A 69 1.43 3.01 -10.85
C LEU A 69 1.20 3.57 -9.44
N ARG A 70 0.55 4.71 -9.30
CA ARG A 70 0.18 5.31 -8.00
C ARG A 70 -0.64 4.33 -7.16
N THR A 71 -1.69 3.77 -7.71
CA THR A 71 -2.55 2.76 -7.08
C THR A 71 -1.77 1.50 -6.73
N ALA A 72 -1.02 0.95 -7.69
CA ALA A 72 -0.21 -0.25 -7.45
C ALA A 72 0.78 -0.07 -6.29
N ILE A 73 1.44 1.10 -6.20
CA ILE A 73 2.37 1.41 -5.10
C ILE A 73 1.66 1.54 -3.76
N ALA A 74 0.48 2.16 -3.72
CA ALA A 74 -0.31 2.26 -2.48
C ALA A 74 -0.63 0.86 -1.93
N ARG A 75 -1.02 -0.07 -2.81
CA ARG A 75 -1.29 -1.47 -2.45
C ARG A 75 -0.02 -2.21 -2.04
N LEU A 76 1.08 -2.10 -2.81
CA LEU A 76 2.37 -2.70 -2.49
C LEU A 76 2.90 -2.29 -1.11
N ASN A 77 2.76 -1.02 -0.75
CA ASN A 77 3.17 -0.55 0.57
C ASN A 77 2.40 -1.23 1.70
N LEU A 78 1.11 -1.48 1.50
CA LEU A 78 0.27 -2.21 2.46
C LEU A 78 0.59 -3.70 2.51
N LEU A 79 1.03 -4.29 1.41
CA LEU A 79 1.42 -5.70 1.33
C LEU A 79 2.82 -6.00 1.89
N GLY A 80 3.55 -4.99 2.37
CA GLY A 80 4.90 -5.15 2.90
C GLY A 80 6.02 -5.06 1.85
N TYR A 81 5.70 -4.57 0.67
CA TYR A 81 6.69 -4.31 -0.40
C TYR A 81 6.99 -2.81 -0.50
N SER A 82 7.17 -2.13 0.65
CA SER A 82 7.56 -0.72 0.64
C SER A 82 8.99 -0.54 0.07
N TYR A 83 9.27 0.63 -0.50
CA TYR A 83 10.61 0.94 -1.04
C TYR A 83 11.71 0.71 -0.02
N HIS A 84 11.47 1.05 1.26
CA HIS A 84 12.43 0.86 2.34
C HIS A 84 12.69 -0.63 2.57
N GLN A 85 11.61 -1.42 2.67
CA GLN A 85 11.68 -2.84 2.93
C GLN A 85 12.44 -3.59 1.83
N ILE A 86 12.09 -3.36 0.56
CA ILE A 86 12.80 -4.03 -0.56
C ILE A 86 14.26 -3.63 -0.65
N ARG A 87 14.59 -2.37 -0.35
CA ARG A 87 15.96 -1.90 -0.26
C ARG A 87 16.76 -2.66 0.81
N ASP A 88 16.19 -2.79 2.00
CA ASP A 88 16.83 -3.45 3.12
C ASP A 88 17.03 -4.94 2.83
N ILE A 89 16.04 -5.64 2.28
CA ILE A 89 16.15 -7.04 1.84
C ILE A 89 17.28 -7.22 0.81
N TYR A 90 17.33 -6.34 -0.19
CA TYR A 90 18.39 -6.42 -1.20
C TYR A 90 19.78 -6.21 -0.57
N GLU A 91 19.95 -5.18 0.27
CA GLU A 91 21.22 -4.87 0.91
C GLU A 91 21.68 -5.98 1.86
N GLU A 92 20.77 -6.60 2.59
CA GLU A 92 21.07 -7.73 3.45
C GLU A 92 21.56 -8.94 2.63
N SER A 93 20.84 -9.30 1.57
CA SER A 93 21.23 -10.36 0.63
C SER A 93 22.56 -10.07 -0.06
N ARG A 94 22.84 -8.80 -0.39
CA ARG A 94 24.11 -8.36 -0.96
C ARG A 94 25.26 -8.57 0.02
N LEU A 95 25.10 -8.09 1.26
CA LEU A 95 26.11 -8.22 2.30
C LEU A 95 26.38 -9.67 2.70
N GLU A 96 25.36 -10.52 2.69
CA GLU A 96 25.54 -11.96 2.95
C GLU A 96 26.39 -12.64 1.85
N ARG A 97 26.13 -12.33 0.59
CA ARG A 97 26.95 -12.82 -0.53
C ARG A 97 28.39 -12.33 -0.47
N ASP A 98 28.61 -11.09 -0.09
CA ASP A 98 29.95 -10.53 0.08
C ASP A 98 30.72 -11.21 1.24
N ARG A 99 30.03 -11.64 2.30
CA ARG A 99 30.62 -12.41 3.43
C ARG A 99 30.92 -13.87 3.05
N ASN A 100 30.11 -14.47 2.17
CA ASN A 100 30.19 -15.87 1.77
C ASN A 100 30.30 -15.99 0.24
N PRO A 101 31.42 -15.53 -0.38
CA PRO A 101 31.59 -15.60 -1.81
C PRO A 101 31.62 -17.07 -2.26
N SER A 102 30.88 -17.40 -3.31
CA SER A 102 30.90 -18.74 -3.88
C SER A 102 32.30 -19.05 -4.43
N PRO A 103 32.99 -20.13 -3.96
CA PRO A 103 34.38 -20.44 -4.37
C PRO A 103 34.48 -20.80 -5.85
N HIS A 104 33.36 -21.05 -6.55
CA HIS A 104 33.30 -21.48 -7.94
C HIS A 104 32.85 -20.40 -8.92
N LEU A 105 32.41 -19.25 -8.44
CA LEU A 105 31.89 -18.14 -9.26
C LEU A 105 32.75 -16.90 -9.02
N HIS A 106 33.61 -16.58 -9.98
CA HIS A 106 34.32 -15.27 -10.02
C HIS A 106 33.36 -14.19 -10.59
N THR A 107 32.23 -13.94 -9.88
CA THR A 107 31.31 -12.87 -10.25
C THR A 107 31.80 -11.54 -9.68
N PRO A 108 31.62 -10.43 -10.39
CA PRO A 108 31.82 -9.10 -9.80
C PRO A 108 30.95 -8.91 -8.57
N PRO A 109 31.32 -8.01 -7.63
CA PRO A 109 30.48 -7.69 -6.48
C PRO A 109 29.15 -7.09 -6.97
N ASN A 110 28.09 -7.35 -6.21
CA ASN A 110 26.79 -6.72 -6.50
C ASN A 110 26.87 -5.24 -6.13
N PRO A 111 26.32 -4.35 -6.99
CA PRO A 111 26.29 -2.93 -6.67
C PRO A 111 25.34 -2.64 -5.50
N PRO A 112 25.53 -1.53 -4.77
CA PRO A 112 24.53 -1.05 -3.82
C PRO A 112 23.17 -0.85 -4.48
N PHE A 113 22.08 -1.07 -3.73
CA PHE A 113 20.72 -0.89 -4.23
C PHE A 113 20.49 0.51 -4.81
N ASP A 114 21.00 1.54 -4.15
CA ASP A 114 20.83 2.92 -4.57
C ASP A 114 21.38 3.18 -5.99
N PHE A 115 22.44 2.48 -6.41
CA PHE A 115 22.97 2.61 -7.78
C PHE A 115 22.10 1.92 -8.82
N LEU A 116 21.49 0.77 -8.47
CA LEU A 116 20.50 0.12 -9.32
C LEU A 116 19.25 1.00 -9.46
N ALA A 117 18.76 1.52 -8.34
CA ALA A 117 17.59 2.38 -8.31
C ALA A 117 17.80 3.67 -9.11
N GLU A 118 18.95 4.34 -8.95
CA GLU A 118 19.29 5.53 -9.72
C GLU A 118 19.35 5.21 -11.22
N SER A 119 19.92 4.08 -11.59
CA SER A 119 20.02 3.67 -13.00
C SER A 119 18.68 3.33 -13.63
N LEU A 120 17.80 2.64 -12.92
CA LEU A 120 16.43 2.36 -13.39
C LEU A 120 15.63 3.66 -13.61
N ARG A 121 15.81 4.65 -12.74
CA ARG A 121 15.13 5.95 -12.84
C ARG A 121 15.56 6.78 -14.05
N THR A 122 16.68 6.45 -14.70
CA THR A 122 17.08 7.08 -15.95
C THR A 122 16.27 6.63 -17.17
N ILE A 123 15.49 5.53 -17.04
CA ILE A 123 14.69 4.99 -18.14
C ILE A 123 13.48 5.89 -18.38
N ASP A 124 13.35 6.43 -19.58
CA ASP A 124 12.15 7.15 -20.02
C ASP A 124 11.02 6.15 -20.37
N ILE A 125 10.26 5.76 -19.34
CA ILE A 125 9.19 4.76 -19.48
C ILE A 125 8.10 5.23 -20.47
N ALA A 126 7.74 6.50 -20.42
CA ALA A 126 6.69 7.07 -21.30
C ALA A 126 7.12 7.10 -22.77
N GLY A 127 8.41 7.22 -23.03
CA GLY A 127 8.99 7.22 -24.38
C GLY A 127 9.19 5.85 -25.00
N ILE A 128 8.94 4.75 -24.27
CA ILE A 128 9.10 3.39 -24.80
C ILE A 128 7.99 3.11 -25.84
N PRO A 129 8.34 2.77 -27.08
CA PRO A 129 7.36 2.45 -28.10
C PRO A 129 6.65 1.11 -27.79
N PRO A 130 5.40 0.94 -28.29
CA PRO A 130 4.63 -0.29 -28.03
C PRO A 130 5.19 -1.54 -28.72
N ASP A 131 6.03 -1.35 -29.74
CA ASP A 131 6.56 -2.44 -30.55
C ASP A 131 7.69 -3.20 -29.81
N GLU A 132 7.67 -4.51 -29.84
CA GLU A 132 8.71 -5.39 -29.29
C GLU A 132 9.06 -5.13 -27.80
N PRO A 133 8.10 -5.19 -26.86
CA PRO A 133 8.30 -4.78 -25.47
C PRO A 133 9.46 -5.51 -24.77
N LYS A 134 9.74 -6.76 -25.14
CA LYS A 134 10.89 -7.53 -24.62
C LYS A 134 12.23 -6.98 -25.08
N ALA A 135 12.35 -6.65 -26.38
CA ALA A 135 13.58 -6.08 -26.93
C ALA A 135 13.82 -4.69 -26.33
N GLN A 136 12.76 -3.88 -26.18
CA GLN A 136 12.82 -2.56 -25.56
C GLN A 136 13.27 -2.66 -24.08
N ARG A 137 12.74 -3.62 -23.32
CA ARG A 137 13.19 -3.88 -21.94
C ARG A 137 14.68 -4.20 -21.90
N VAL A 138 15.14 -5.13 -22.73
CA VAL A 138 16.56 -5.54 -22.76
C VAL A 138 17.47 -4.34 -23.11
N GLY A 139 17.07 -3.52 -24.08
CA GLY A 139 17.79 -2.30 -24.45
C GLY A 139 17.89 -1.30 -23.30
N ALA A 140 16.77 -0.96 -22.69
CA ALA A 140 16.69 -0.03 -21.56
C ALA A 140 17.52 -0.50 -20.35
N LEU A 141 17.44 -1.80 -20.02
CA LEU A 141 18.25 -2.37 -18.94
C LEU A 141 19.76 -2.45 -19.26
N ALA A 142 20.12 -2.61 -20.55
CA ALA A 142 21.53 -2.53 -20.95
C ALA A 142 22.09 -1.10 -20.77
N ASP A 143 21.30 -0.08 -21.07
CA ASP A 143 21.67 1.33 -20.82
C ASP A 143 21.76 1.62 -19.31
N ALA A 144 20.81 1.15 -18.53
CA ALA A 144 20.86 1.23 -17.06
C ALA A 144 22.10 0.52 -16.50
N ALA A 145 22.50 -0.66 -17.03
CA ALA A 145 23.70 -1.37 -16.62
C ALA A 145 24.98 -0.58 -16.92
N ASN A 146 25.04 0.15 -18.04
CA ASN A 146 26.14 1.07 -18.33
C ASN A 146 26.20 2.22 -17.32
N HIS A 147 25.05 2.73 -16.88
CA HIS A 147 24.97 3.78 -15.87
C HIS A 147 25.48 3.26 -14.50
N VAL A 148 25.02 2.06 -14.05
CA VAL A 148 25.56 1.40 -12.84
C VAL A 148 27.08 1.28 -12.92
N LEU A 149 27.60 0.81 -14.05
CA LEU A 149 29.04 0.64 -14.23
C LEU A 149 29.80 1.95 -14.08
N SER A 150 29.25 3.04 -14.60
CA SER A 150 29.87 4.37 -14.48
C SER A 150 29.98 4.87 -13.04
N MET A 151 29.06 4.44 -12.16
CA MET A 151 29.09 4.80 -10.73
C MET A 151 30.00 3.90 -9.91
N VAL A 152 30.03 2.58 -10.22
CA VAL A 152 30.80 1.60 -9.44
C VAL A 152 32.30 1.64 -9.78
N GLU A 153 32.62 1.60 -11.07
CA GLU A 153 34.00 1.44 -11.54
C GLU A 153 34.23 2.23 -12.84
N PRO A 154 34.35 3.55 -12.77
CA PRO A 154 34.42 4.41 -13.97
C PRO A 154 35.68 4.20 -14.81
N ASN A 155 36.75 3.64 -14.23
CA ASN A 155 38.10 3.53 -14.84
C ASN A 155 38.54 2.09 -15.12
N CYS A 156 37.64 1.10 -15.12
CA CYS A 156 38.03 -0.29 -15.35
C CYS A 156 38.54 -0.55 -16.79
N ALA A 157 39.38 -1.59 -16.93
CA ALA A 157 39.88 -2.02 -18.23
C ALA A 157 38.74 -2.51 -19.15
N ALA A 158 38.87 -2.40 -20.48
CA ALA A 158 37.79 -2.70 -21.43
C ALA A 158 37.22 -4.11 -21.27
N ALA A 159 38.08 -5.14 -21.13
CA ALA A 159 37.59 -6.52 -20.94
C ALA A 159 36.84 -6.73 -19.61
N GLU A 160 37.25 -6.04 -18.57
CA GLU A 160 36.59 -6.01 -17.24
C GLU A 160 35.22 -5.28 -17.36
N ARG A 161 35.19 -4.17 -18.08
CA ARG A 161 34.00 -3.37 -18.32
C ARG A 161 32.86 -4.17 -18.94
N ASP A 162 33.14 -4.94 -19.99
CA ASP A 162 32.14 -5.77 -20.66
C ASP A 162 31.58 -6.85 -19.74
N ARG A 163 32.45 -7.46 -18.92
CA ARG A 163 32.04 -8.47 -17.92
C ARG A 163 31.14 -7.87 -16.83
N MET A 164 31.53 -6.71 -16.28
CA MET A 164 30.75 -6.02 -15.25
C MET A 164 29.43 -5.51 -15.77
N ARG A 165 29.41 -4.94 -16.98
CA ARG A 165 28.17 -4.50 -17.63
C ARG A 165 27.19 -5.67 -17.83
N ALA A 166 27.67 -6.81 -18.32
CA ALA A 166 26.83 -8.00 -18.49
C ALA A 166 26.28 -8.48 -17.13
N TRP A 167 27.12 -8.46 -16.09
CA TRP A 167 26.71 -8.85 -14.75
C TRP A 167 25.64 -7.91 -14.17
N PHE A 168 25.81 -6.60 -14.26
CA PHE A 168 24.84 -5.63 -13.80
C PHE A 168 23.53 -5.71 -14.59
N GLY A 169 23.60 -5.99 -15.92
CA GLY A 169 22.43 -6.26 -16.73
C GLY A 169 21.64 -7.49 -16.25
N LEU A 170 22.34 -8.56 -15.85
CA LEU A 170 21.70 -9.76 -15.27
C LEU A 170 21.05 -9.45 -13.90
N ILE A 171 21.69 -8.64 -13.06
CA ILE A 171 21.12 -8.22 -11.78
C ILE A 171 19.83 -7.41 -12.02
N LEU A 172 19.87 -6.40 -12.89
CA LEU A 172 18.71 -5.57 -13.23
C LEU A 172 17.58 -6.40 -13.83
N LEU A 173 17.90 -7.36 -14.69
CA LEU A 173 16.92 -8.27 -15.27
C LEU A 173 16.29 -9.20 -14.23
N GLY A 174 17.04 -9.58 -13.20
CA GLY A 174 16.63 -10.45 -12.10
C GLY A 174 15.95 -9.73 -10.95
N LEU A 175 15.78 -8.40 -10.98
CA LEU A 175 14.95 -7.69 -10.02
C LEU A 175 13.49 -8.07 -10.23
N ASP A 176 12.81 -8.40 -9.15
CA ASP A 176 11.39 -8.72 -9.20
C ASP A 176 10.54 -7.50 -9.62
N PRO A 177 9.39 -7.71 -10.24
CA PRO A 177 8.53 -6.64 -10.74
C PRO A 177 8.09 -5.64 -9.68
N PHE A 178 7.84 -6.07 -8.43
CA PHE A 178 7.41 -5.16 -7.36
C PHE A 178 8.55 -4.20 -6.98
N THR A 179 9.79 -4.72 -6.93
CA THR A 179 11.00 -3.89 -6.74
C THR A 179 11.13 -2.85 -7.86
N VAL A 180 10.96 -3.26 -9.11
CA VAL A 180 11.08 -2.33 -10.24
C VAL A 180 9.97 -1.26 -10.20
N LEU A 181 8.72 -1.64 -9.91
CA LEU A 181 7.61 -0.69 -9.75
C LEU A 181 7.90 0.33 -8.65
N GLN A 182 8.38 -0.11 -7.48
CA GLN A 182 8.72 0.77 -6.36
C GLN A 182 9.82 1.78 -6.72
N VAL A 183 10.83 1.34 -7.46
CA VAL A 183 11.91 2.23 -7.91
C VAL A 183 11.39 3.25 -8.92
N LEU A 184 10.65 2.80 -9.95
CA LEU A 184 10.14 3.67 -11.01
C LEU A 184 9.10 4.67 -10.50
N ALA A 185 8.38 4.35 -9.44
CA ALA A 185 7.43 5.26 -8.79
C ALA A 185 8.10 6.43 -8.05
N ARG A 186 9.43 6.38 -7.85
CA ARG A 186 10.17 7.52 -7.28
C ARG A 186 10.28 8.70 -8.25
N GLU A 187 9.97 8.48 -9.53
CA GLU A 187 9.83 9.53 -10.52
C GLU A 187 8.35 9.93 -10.64
N PRO A 188 7.95 11.15 -10.21
CA PRO A 188 6.54 11.55 -10.19
C PRO A 188 5.85 11.47 -11.56
N VAL A 189 6.59 11.63 -12.64
CA VAL A 189 6.08 11.52 -14.02
C VAL A 189 5.54 10.14 -14.36
N ASN A 190 6.00 9.09 -13.65
CA ASN A 190 5.58 7.73 -13.88
C ASN A 190 4.29 7.35 -13.13
N LEU A 191 3.91 8.10 -12.08
CA LEU A 191 2.85 7.70 -11.15
C LEU A 191 1.48 7.49 -11.82
N ASP A 192 1.20 8.21 -12.89
CA ASP A 192 -0.07 8.10 -13.61
C ASP A 192 0.00 7.18 -14.84
N LEU A 193 1.16 6.53 -15.07
CA LEU A 193 1.30 5.51 -16.11
C LEU A 193 0.52 4.24 -15.76
N PRO A 194 -0.05 3.56 -16.76
CA PRO A 194 -0.80 2.33 -16.54
C PRO A 194 0.12 1.16 -16.19
N VAL A 195 -0.21 0.46 -15.11
CA VAL A 195 0.25 -0.90 -14.81
C VAL A 195 -0.81 -1.85 -15.36
N THR A 196 -0.40 -2.76 -16.23
CA THR A 196 -1.32 -3.70 -16.88
C THR A 196 -0.86 -5.13 -16.62
N TRP A 197 -1.81 -5.99 -16.23
CA TRP A 197 -1.61 -7.41 -16.02
C TRP A 197 -2.48 -8.23 -16.98
N HIS A 198 -1.87 -9.21 -17.61
CA HIS A 198 -2.48 -10.11 -18.61
C HIS A 198 -2.43 -11.55 -18.10
N PRO A 199 -3.36 -11.98 -17.23
CA PRO A 199 -3.32 -13.31 -16.62
C PRO A 199 -3.45 -14.45 -17.64
N TYR A 200 -4.03 -14.20 -18.81
CA TYR A 200 -4.23 -15.17 -19.89
C TYR A 200 -3.19 -15.07 -21.01
N ALA A 201 -2.14 -14.25 -20.85
CA ALA A 201 -1.09 -14.12 -21.86
C ALA A 201 -0.22 -15.37 -22.01
N GLU A 202 -0.54 -16.47 -21.33
CA GLU A 202 0.21 -17.71 -21.33
C GLU A 202 -0.50 -18.91 -21.95
N ASP A 203 0.32 -19.92 -22.33
CA ASP A 203 -0.11 -21.31 -22.49
C ASP A 203 -0.54 -21.88 -21.12
N PHE A 204 -1.72 -21.55 -20.67
CA PHE A 204 -2.35 -22.04 -19.45
C PHE A 204 -2.62 -23.54 -19.44
N TRP A 205 -2.11 -24.26 -20.40
CA TRP A 205 -2.26 -25.71 -20.48
C TRP A 205 -1.58 -26.45 -19.32
N GLU A 206 -0.59 -25.82 -18.67
CA GLU A 206 0.06 -26.43 -17.51
C GLU A 206 -0.54 -25.99 -16.15
N PHE A 207 -1.08 -24.76 -16.05
CA PHE A 207 -1.69 -24.23 -14.82
C PHE A 207 -2.83 -23.26 -15.14
N PRO A 208 -4.05 -23.75 -15.46
CA PRO A 208 -5.20 -22.87 -15.60
C PRO A 208 -5.43 -22.15 -14.26
N LEU A 209 -5.80 -20.85 -14.34
CA LEU A 209 -6.32 -20.17 -13.14
C LEU A 209 -7.48 -21.02 -12.61
N PRO A 210 -7.55 -21.30 -11.30
CA PRO A 210 -8.69 -21.97 -10.71
C PRO A 210 -10.00 -21.30 -11.15
N GLU A 211 -11.07 -22.08 -11.37
CA GLU A 211 -12.39 -21.50 -11.74
C GLU A 211 -12.88 -20.48 -10.71
N ASP A 212 -12.39 -20.58 -9.46
CA ASP A 212 -12.71 -19.74 -8.31
C ASP A 212 -11.60 -18.68 -8.04
N PHE A 213 -10.74 -18.37 -9.02
CA PHE A 213 -9.68 -17.39 -8.81
C PHE A 213 -10.28 -16.00 -8.61
N GLU A 214 -10.18 -15.51 -7.39
CA GLU A 214 -10.64 -14.17 -7.02
C GLU A 214 -9.52 -13.16 -7.22
N ILE A 215 -9.86 -12.05 -7.90
CA ILE A 215 -8.96 -10.91 -8.03
C ILE A 215 -8.94 -10.12 -6.74
N GLY A 216 -7.76 -9.70 -6.34
CA GLY A 216 -7.57 -8.86 -5.16
C GLY A 216 -6.97 -9.60 -3.98
N LEU A 217 -7.26 -9.10 -2.80
CA LEU A 217 -6.63 -9.54 -1.57
C LEU A 217 -7.42 -10.66 -0.89
N THR A 218 -6.70 -11.67 -0.41
CA THR A 218 -7.27 -12.69 0.48
C THR A 218 -7.61 -12.09 1.85
N HIS A 219 -8.41 -12.78 2.64
CA HIS A 219 -8.69 -12.35 4.02
C HIS A 219 -7.44 -12.22 4.90
N GLN A 220 -6.35 -12.92 4.57
CA GLN A 220 -5.09 -12.86 5.31
C GLN A 220 -4.27 -11.61 4.97
N ASP A 221 -4.49 -11.05 3.78
CA ASP A 221 -3.79 -9.86 3.31
C ASP A 221 -4.48 -8.56 3.76
N ARG A 222 -5.74 -8.65 4.18
CA ARG A 222 -6.52 -7.50 4.64
C ARG A 222 -6.20 -7.11 6.08
N TYR A 223 -6.46 -5.86 6.38
CA TYR A 223 -6.29 -5.29 7.71
C TYR A 223 -7.64 -5.16 8.41
N LEU A 224 -7.78 -5.81 9.55
CA LEU A 224 -8.93 -5.63 10.42
C LEU A 224 -8.76 -4.37 11.25
N ILE A 225 -9.57 -3.36 10.98
CA ILE A 225 -9.60 -2.11 11.75
C ILE A 225 -10.58 -2.27 12.91
N VAL A 226 -10.10 -2.06 14.13
CA VAL A 226 -10.87 -2.17 15.36
C VAL A 226 -10.89 -0.83 16.09
N THR A 227 -12.08 -0.28 16.32
CA THR A 227 -12.30 1.04 16.92
C THR A 227 -13.14 0.94 18.20
N GLU A 228 -13.29 2.05 18.93
CA GLU A 228 -14.05 2.09 20.18
C GLU A 228 -15.57 2.00 19.96
N GLY A 229 -16.04 2.53 18.82
CA GLY A 229 -17.46 2.63 18.51
C GLY A 229 -17.81 2.41 17.04
N SER A 230 -19.10 2.18 16.78
CA SER A 230 -19.63 2.00 15.42
C SER A 230 -19.53 3.29 14.58
N SER A 231 -19.59 4.47 15.20
CA SER A 231 -19.37 5.75 14.52
C SER A 231 -17.97 5.84 13.91
N ASP A 232 -16.97 5.39 14.63
CA ASP A 232 -15.56 5.46 14.21
C ASP A 232 -15.34 4.59 12.97
N SER A 233 -15.78 3.33 13.04
CA SER A 233 -15.74 2.40 11.91
C SER A 233 -16.50 2.95 10.71
N ALA A 234 -17.71 3.52 10.91
CA ALA A 234 -18.52 4.06 9.84
C ALA A 234 -17.84 5.27 9.16
N VAL A 235 -17.23 6.18 9.94
CA VAL A 235 -16.50 7.34 9.41
C VAL A 235 -15.28 6.90 8.62
N ILE A 236 -14.43 6.01 9.18
CA ILE A 236 -13.21 5.56 8.51
C ILE A 236 -13.56 4.79 7.22
N LYS A 237 -14.52 3.87 7.27
CA LYS A 237 -14.98 3.12 6.10
C LYS A 237 -15.49 4.05 5.00
N LYS A 238 -16.32 5.04 5.35
CA LYS A 238 -16.84 6.02 4.41
C LYS A 238 -15.74 6.91 3.85
N ALA A 239 -14.80 7.38 4.68
CA ALA A 239 -13.67 8.18 4.26
C ALA A 239 -12.77 7.42 3.28
N LEU A 240 -12.42 6.15 3.55
CA LEU A 240 -11.68 5.30 2.62
C LEU A 240 -12.41 5.17 1.29
N SER A 241 -13.70 4.88 1.29
CA SER A 241 -14.46 4.71 0.04
C SER A 241 -14.55 5.98 -0.79
N LEU A 242 -14.49 7.17 -0.19
CA LEU A 242 -14.58 8.45 -0.90
C LEU A 242 -13.20 9.00 -1.30
N LEU A 243 -12.19 8.85 -0.44
CA LEU A 243 -10.90 9.55 -0.56
C LEU A 243 -9.76 8.62 -1.00
N ARG A 244 -9.90 7.31 -0.81
CA ARG A 244 -8.88 6.29 -1.13
C ARG A 244 -9.56 5.02 -1.69
N PRO A 245 -10.45 5.14 -2.71
CA PRO A 245 -11.19 4.00 -3.24
C PRO A 245 -10.25 2.87 -3.72
N GLU A 246 -9.08 3.23 -4.21
CA GLU A 246 -8.06 2.32 -4.74
C GLU A 246 -7.46 1.34 -3.73
N ILE A 247 -7.62 1.60 -2.43
CA ILE A 247 -7.16 0.73 -1.34
C ILE A 247 -8.27 0.40 -0.35
N SER A 248 -9.52 0.79 -0.61
CA SER A 248 -10.61 0.63 0.36
C SER A 248 -10.92 -0.84 0.65
N ASP A 249 -10.70 -1.73 -0.29
CA ASP A 249 -10.87 -3.18 -0.18
C ASP A 249 -9.79 -3.88 0.67
N VAL A 250 -8.70 -3.17 0.97
CA VAL A 250 -7.62 -3.68 1.85
C VAL A 250 -8.04 -3.71 3.32
N PHE A 251 -9.11 -3.01 3.68
CA PHE A 251 -9.54 -2.82 5.06
C PHE A 251 -10.88 -3.49 5.34
N ASP A 252 -10.86 -4.38 6.31
CA ASP A 252 -12.06 -4.96 6.93
C ASP A 252 -12.36 -4.26 8.25
N PHE A 253 -13.64 -4.21 8.64
CA PHE A 253 -14.09 -3.56 9.86
C PHE A 253 -14.92 -4.53 10.68
N ILE A 254 -14.77 -4.49 12.00
CA ILE A 254 -15.73 -5.13 12.89
C ILE A 254 -17.01 -4.29 12.87
N ASP A 255 -18.10 -4.88 12.41
CA ASP A 255 -19.40 -4.21 12.47
C ASP A 255 -19.96 -4.25 13.89
N MET A 256 -19.79 -3.12 14.58
CA MET A 256 -20.24 -2.94 15.95
C MET A 256 -21.77 -2.80 16.05
N ALA A 257 -22.49 -2.63 14.91
CA ALA A 257 -23.95 -2.52 14.89
C ALA A 257 -24.65 -3.88 15.06
N GLU A 258 -23.98 -5.00 14.83
CA GLU A 258 -24.51 -6.36 14.95
C GLU A 258 -24.43 -6.95 16.37
N ASN A 259 -24.72 -6.20 17.42
CA ASN A 259 -24.67 -6.65 18.81
C ASN A 259 -23.27 -7.10 19.31
N TYR A 260 -22.21 -6.54 18.81
CA TYR A 260 -20.87 -6.81 19.29
C TYR A 260 -20.71 -6.23 20.71
N PRO A 261 -20.21 -7.01 21.68
CA PRO A 261 -20.13 -6.57 23.10
C PRO A 261 -18.98 -5.58 23.37
N LEU A 262 -18.37 -4.99 22.32
CA LEU A 262 -17.12 -4.23 22.40
C LEU A 262 -17.32 -2.71 22.39
N THR A 263 -18.43 -2.19 22.92
CA THR A 263 -18.63 -0.74 23.01
C THR A 263 -17.78 -0.13 24.13
N GLY A 264 -17.03 0.93 23.78
CA GLY A 264 -16.21 1.74 24.69
C GLY A 264 -14.77 1.23 24.89
N VAL A 265 -13.91 2.15 25.27
CA VAL A 265 -12.44 1.98 25.36
C VAL A 265 -11.99 0.81 26.22
N GLY A 266 -12.72 0.48 27.29
CA GLY A 266 -12.43 -0.63 28.18
C GLY A 266 -12.55 -1.98 27.45
N ASN A 267 -13.61 -2.16 26.68
CA ASN A 267 -13.84 -3.37 25.92
C ASN A 267 -12.89 -3.51 24.74
N LEU A 268 -12.59 -2.40 24.03
CA LEU A 268 -11.55 -2.36 23.00
C LEU A 268 -10.21 -2.86 23.56
N HIS A 269 -9.79 -2.34 24.69
CA HIS A 269 -8.53 -2.75 25.33
C HIS A 269 -8.54 -4.21 25.81
N ASN A 270 -9.66 -4.71 26.34
CA ASN A 270 -9.80 -6.12 26.73
C ASN A 270 -9.73 -7.05 25.50
N PHE A 271 -10.34 -6.63 24.39
CA PHE A 271 -10.28 -7.38 23.13
C PHE A 271 -8.84 -7.43 22.59
N TYR A 272 -8.14 -6.30 22.57
CA TYR A 272 -6.70 -6.26 22.23
C TYR A 272 -5.91 -7.27 23.07
N GLN A 273 -6.03 -7.25 24.39
CA GLN A 273 -5.35 -8.21 25.27
C GLN A 273 -5.75 -9.67 24.99
N GLY A 274 -7.01 -9.88 24.60
CA GLY A 274 -7.52 -11.21 24.22
C GLY A 274 -6.82 -11.74 22.98
N LEU A 275 -6.71 -10.92 21.92
CA LEU A 275 -6.05 -11.30 20.66
C LEU A 275 -4.56 -11.60 20.86
N LEU A 276 -3.87 -10.82 21.69
CA LEU A 276 -2.46 -11.11 22.03
C LEU A 276 -2.26 -12.50 22.66
N LYS A 277 -3.26 -13.01 23.42
CA LYS A 277 -3.19 -14.33 24.05
C LYS A 277 -3.59 -15.47 23.13
N ILE A 278 -4.43 -15.22 22.14
CA ILE A 278 -4.93 -16.23 21.19
C ILE A 278 -3.88 -16.51 20.10
N GLY A 279 -3.07 -15.52 19.72
CA GLY A 279 -2.05 -15.66 18.67
C GLY A 279 -2.67 -15.77 17.29
N ILE A 280 -3.50 -14.79 16.92
CA ILE A 280 -4.13 -14.73 15.58
C ILE A 280 -3.12 -14.37 14.51
N LEU A 281 -3.37 -14.83 13.27
CA LEU A 281 -2.54 -14.53 12.10
C LEU A 281 -3.01 -13.31 11.29
N ASN A 282 -4.25 -12.84 11.54
CA ASN A 282 -4.79 -11.69 10.83
C ASN A 282 -4.02 -10.41 11.19
N ASN A 283 -3.89 -9.52 10.22
CA ASN A 283 -3.36 -8.18 10.43
C ASN A 283 -4.41 -7.32 11.14
N VAL A 284 -4.09 -6.73 12.29
CA VAL A 284 -5.06 -5.97 13.09
C VAL A 284 -4.49 -4.63 13.53
N LEU A 285 -5.24 -3.57 13.28
CA LEU A 285 -4.95 -2.24 13.79
C LEU A 285 -6.05 -1.79 14.75
N PHE A 286 -5.68 -1.55 16.02
CA PHE A 286 -6.56 -0.95 17.03
C PHE A 286 -6.41 0.56 17.03
N ILE A 287 -7.53 1.28 16.94
CA ILE A 287 -7.57 2.75 16.94
C ILE A 287 -8.31 3.22 18.18
N TYR A 288 -7.60 3.95 19.03
CA TYR A 288 -8.12 4.58 20.25
C TYR A 288 -8.46 6.05 19.99
N ASP A 289 -9.45 6.58 20.68
CA ASP A 289 -9.70 8.02 20.70
C ASP A 289 -8.50 8.80 21.28
N ASN A 290 -8.34 10.03 20.85
CA ASN A 290 -7.33 10.92 21.39
C ASN A 290 -7.93 11.82 22.48
N ASP A 291 -8.69 11.17 23.38
CA ASP A 291 -9.23 11.73 24.59
C ASP A 291 -8.48 11.24 25.84
N THR A 292 -8.94 11.56 27.02
CA THR A 292 -8.24 11.22 28.27
C THR A 292 -8.23 9.70 28.52
N GLU A 293 -9.36 9.03 28.30
CA GLU A 293 -9.47 7.58 28.52
C GLU A 293 -8.78 6.77 27.42
N GLY A 294 -9.00 7.12 26.16
CA GLY A 294 -8.36 6.48 25.00
C GLY A 294 -6.84 6.61 25.06
N THR A 295 -6.32 7.80 25.40
CA THR A 295 -4.87 8.03 25.58
C THR A 295 -4.30 7.17 26.72
N ALA A 296 -5.00 7.02 27.85
CA ALA A 296 -4.55 6.17 28.95
C ALA A 296 -4.49 4.69 28.54
N LYS A 297 -5.50 4.19 27.84
CA LYS A 297 -5.55 2.81 27.34
C LYS A 297 -4.54 2.53 26.24
N PHE A 298 -4.36 3.46 25.28
CA PHE A 298 -3.30 3.40 24.29
C PHE A 298 -1.91 3.29 24.94
N THR A 299 -1.64 4.12 25.95
CA THR A 299 -0.37 4.08 26.69
C THR A 299 -0.17 2.72 27.40
N ALA A 300 -1.23 2.17 27.96
CA ALA A 300 -1.18 0.83 28.59
C ALA A 300 -0.96 -0.28 27.52
N ALA A 301 -1.59 -0.18 26.37
CA ALA A 301 -1.41 -1.13 25.27
C ALA A 301 0.03 -1.12 24.73
N ALA A 302 0.65 0.06 24.61
CA ALA A 302 2.02 0.23 24.13
C ALA A 302 3.08 -0.41 25.07
N GLN A 303 2.73 -0.74 26.32
CA GLN A 303 3.61 -1.45 27.26
C GLN A 303 3.55 -2.98 27.13
N LEU A 304 2.61 -3.49 26.36
CA LEU A 304 2.47 -4.93 26.13
C LEU A 304 3.32 -5.37 24.92
N ALA A 305 3.94 -6.54 25.05
CA ALA A 305 4.57 -7.16 23.90
C ALA A 305 3.50 -7.56 22.87
N SER A 306 3.60 -7.02 21.67
CA SER A 306 2.67 -7.25 20.58
C SER A 306 3.38 -7.99 19.45
N PRO A 307 2.76 -9.01 18.83
CA PRO A 307 3.29 -9.63 17.65
C PRO A 307 3.26 -8.62 16.48
N PRO A 308 4.05 -8.82 15.41
CA PRO A 308 4.22 -7.85 14.33
C PRO A 308 2.92 -7.56 13.56
N ASN A 309 2.01 -8.53 13.49
CA ASN A 309 0.71 -8.42 12.81
C ASN A 309 -0.37 -7.66 13.62
N ILE A 310 -0.09 -7.24 14.85
CA ILE A 310 -1.04 -6.47 15.68
C ILE A 310 -0.39 -5.16 16.13
N ARG A 311 -1.01 -4.04 15.74
CA ARG A 311 -0.56 -2.70 16.15
C ARG A 311 -1.68 -1.91 16.79
N THR A 312 -1.29 -0.89 17.53
CA THR A 312 -2.21 0.07 18.13
C THR A 312 -1.81 1.49 17.72
N MET A 313 -2.79 2.33 17.47
CA MET A 313 -2.63 3.77 17.31
C MET A 313 -3.72 4.51 18.08
N LYS A 314 -3.54 5.78 18.28
CA LYS A 314 -4.64 6.67 18.67
C LYS A 314 -4.87 7.71 17.56
N LEU A 315 -6.03 8.33 17.55
CA LEU A 315 -6.32 9.42 16.63
C LEU A 315 -5.19 10.48 16.70
N PRO A 316 -4.69 10.97 15.55
CA PRO A 316 -3.52 11.85 15.52
C PRO A 316 -3.77 13.19 16.22
N ASN A 317 -2.72 13.77 16.79
CA ASN A 317 -2.74 15.13 17.25
C ASN A 317 -2.74 16.07 16.04
N LEU A 318 -3.60 17.10 16.05
CA LEU A 318 -3.61 18.11 15.00
C LEU A 318 -3.35 19.50 15.60
N PRO A 319 -2.62 20.38 14.91
CA PRO A 319 -2.40 21.75 15.34
C PRO A 319 -3.69 22.55 15.53
N VAL A 320 -4.72 22.28 14.72
CA VAL A 320 -6.03 22.92 14.83
C VAL A 320 -6.73 22.64 16.17
N PHE A 321 -6.36 21.58 16.87
CA PHE A 321 -6.89 21.21 18.19
C PHE A 321 -6.13 21.84 19.37
N GLU A 322 -5.04 22.56 19.15
CA GLU A 322 -4.26 23.19 20.22
C GLU A 322 -4.93 24.42 20.81
N GLN A 323 -5.78 25.10 20.05
CA GLN A 323 -6.53 26.30 20.44
C GLN A 323 -8.02 26.12 20.09
N PHE A 324 -8.62 25.05 20.57
CA PHE A 324 -10.01 24.71 20.26
C PHE A 324 -10.96 25.36 21.29
N ALA A 325 -12.09 25.85 20.78
CA ALA A 325 -13.10 26.45 21.65
C ALA A 325 -13.67 25.43 22.63
N THR A 326 -13.60 25.72 23.91
CA THR A 326 -14.14 24.84 24.96
C THR A 326 -15.05 25.60 25.91
N ILE A 327 -15.98 24.87 26.52
CA ILE A 327 -16.87 25.38 27.58
C ILE A 327 -16.80 24.51 28.82
N GLY A 328 -16.63 25.15 29.97
CA GLY A 328 -16.53 24.49 31.27
C GLY A 328 -17.04 25.35 32.39
N PRO A 329 -16.80 24.96 33.66
CA PRO A 329 -17.24 25.70 34.83
C PRO A 329 -16.72 27.13 34.89
N THR A 330 -15.59 27.42 34.26
CA THR A 330 -14.95 28.76 34.21
C THR A 330 -15.38 29.57 32.98
N GLY A 331 -16.36 29.09 32.19
CA GLY A 331 -16.83 29.74 30.97
C GLY A 331 -16.18 29.19 29.70
N GLU A 332 -16.25 29.99 28.63
CA GLU A 332 -15.66 29.65 27.33
C GLU A 332 -14.21 30.11 27.26
N GLN A 333 -13.34 29.24 26.78
CA GLN A 333 -11.93 29.55 26.54
C GLN A 333 -11.32 28.59 25.51
N PRO A 334 -10.33 29.03 24.70
CA PRO A 334 -9.58 28.14 23.84
C PRO A 334 -8.60 27.30 24.68
N VAL A 335 -8.59 25.99 24.45
CA VAL A 335 -7.71 25.02 25.14
C VAL A 335 -7.22 23.97 24.16
N ASN A 336 -6.03 23.42 24.41
CA ASN A 336 -5.55 22.25 23.69
C ASN A 336 -6.37 21.02 24.11
N ILE A 337 -7.13 20.47 23.15
CA ILE A 337 -7.99 19.29 23.33
C ILE A 337 -7.32 17.99 22.94
N ASN A 338 -6.13 18.00 22.28
CA ASN A 338 -5.37 16.79 21.99
C ASN A 338 -5.07 16.03 23.30
N GLY A 339 -5.39 14.74 23.32
CA GLY A 339 -5.22 13.86 24.49
C GLY A 339 -6.30 14.05 25.57
N LYS A 340 -7.36 14.85 25.29
CA LYS A 340 -8.38 15.18 26.29
C LYS A 340 -9.81 15.05 25.80
N ALA A 341 -10.08 15.34 24.51
CA ALA A 341 -11.44 15.41 24.02
C ALA A 341 -11.56 15.21 22.49
N VAL A 342 -10.54 14.65 21.83
CA VAL A 342 -10.57 14.42 20.39
C VAL A 342 -11.13 13.03 20.13
N SER A 343 -12.35 12.99 19.56
CA SER A 343 -12.99 11.81 18.98
C SER A 343 -12.98 11.89 17.45
N ILE A 344 -13.45 10.83 16.78
CA ILE A 344 -13.48 10.73 15.31
C ILE A 344 -14.22 11.90 14.68
N GLU A 345 -15.31 12.37 15.28
CA GLU A 345 -16.11 13.48 14.76
C GLU A 345 -15.34 14.81 14.71
N CYS A 346 -14.26 14.95 15.47
CA CYS A 346 -13.38 16.11 15.38
C CYS A 346 -12.64 16.21 14.03
N PHE A 347 -12.53 15.12 13.30
CA PHE A 347 -11.91 15.08 11.98
C PHE A 347 -12.86 15.46 10.84
N LEU A 348 -14.14 15.65 11.14
CA LEU A 348 -15.15 16.06 10.15
C LEU A 348 -15.10 17.58 9.90
N ASP A 349 -15.70 18.02 8.78
CA ASP A 349 -15.83 19.44 8.45
C ASP A 349 -16.87 20.10 9.36
N PHE A 350 -16.43 21.07 10.13
CA PHE A 350 -17.29 21.85 11.04
C PHE A 350 -18.04 22.98 10.34
N HIS A 351 -17.68 23.31 9.12
CA HIS A 351 -18.24 24.47 8.38
C HIS A 351 -19.22 24.02 7.27
N TRP A 352 -19.38 22.72 7.09
CA TRP A 352 -20.33 22.18 6.15
C TRP A 352 -21.77 22.57 6.54
N ARG A 353 -22.44 23.43 5.77
CA ARG A 353 -23.81 23.91 5.98
C ARG A 353 -24.00 24.91 7.15
N GLU A 354 -23.05 25.82 7.38
CA GLU A 354 -23.17 26.95 8.32
C GLU A 354 -23.63 26.53 9.74
N GLN A 355 -23.07 25.48 10.26
CA GLN A 355 -23.35 25.04 11.63
C GLN A 355 -22.82 26.01 12.70
N ARG A 356 -23.25 25.79 13.95
CA ARG A 356 -22.71 26.52 15.08
C ARG A 356 -21.19 26.30 15.17
N PRO A 357 -20.41 27.31 15.60
CA PRO A 357 -18.98 27.13 15.81
C PRO A 357 -18.73 25.89 16.68
N PRO A 358 -17.80 25.00 16.26
CA PRO A 358 -17.52 23.77 16.99
C PRO A 358 -16.93 24.11 18.35
N ARG A 359 -17.36 23.41 19.39
CA ARG A 359 -16.80 23.54 20.72
C ARG A 359 -16.86 22.24 21.50
N VAL A 360 -15.94 22.06 22.40
CA VAL A 360 -15.86 20.93 23.32
C VAL A 360 -16.45 21.34 24.67
N ARG A 361 -17.31 20.53 25.24
CA ARG A 361 -17.81 20.64 26.60
C ARG A 361 -17.03 19.72 27.51
N TRP A 362 -16.47 20.25 28.61
CA TRP A 362 -15.86 19.41 29.63
C TRP A 362 -16.94 18.68 30.43
N THR A 363 -16.90 17.34 30.40
CA THR A 363 -17.94 16.45 30.94
C THR A 363 -17.52 15.75 32.22
N GLY A 364 -16.22 15.59 32.44
CA GLY A 364 -15.70 14.89 33.60
C GLY A 364 -14.26 15.24 33.93
N TYR A 365 -13.77 14.67 35.05
CA TYR A 365 -12.39 14.78 35.49
C TYR A 365 -11.83 13.40 35.78
N HIS A 366 -10.79 13.02 35.03
CA HIS A 366 -10.14 11.71 35.17
C HIS A 366 -9.00 11.80 36.20
N ARG A 367 -9.25 11.26 37.39
CA ARG A 367 -8.32 11.34 38.54
C ARG A 367 -6.97 10.67 38.26
N GLY A 368 -6.96 9.60 37.46
CA GLY A 368 -5.75 8.81 37.16
C GLY A 368 -4.71 9.57 36.32
N SER A 369 -5.15 10.47 35.45
CA SER A 369 -4.30 11.30 34.58
C SER A 369 -4.26 12.78 35.02
N ASP A 370 -5.01 13.16 36.04
CA ASP A 370 -5.15 14.55 36.49
C ASP A 370 -5.61 15.49 35.37
N GLN A 371 -6.57 15.05 34.54
CA GLN A 371 -7.03 15.77 33.36
C GLN A 371 -8.55 15.77 33.24
N TYR A 372 -9.07 16.82 32.59
CA TYR A 372 -10.46 16.87 32.20
C TYR A 372 -10.72 16.05 30.96
N GLN A 373 -11.84 15.36 30.96
CA GLN A 373 -12.43 14.69 29.80
C GLN A 373 -13.48 15.61 29.18
N GLY A 374 -13.45 15.79 27.87
CA GLY A 374 -14.42 16.60 27.15
C GLY A 374 -15.09 15.82 26.00
N GLU A 375 -16.15 16.41 25.48
CA GLU A 375 -16.92 15.88 24.36
C GLU A 375 -17.29 16.99 23.38
N LEU A 376 -17.19 16.73 22.07
CA LEU A 376 -17.62 17.66 21.01
C LEU A 376 -19.14 17.85 21.08
N GLU A 377 -19.60 19.11 21.19
CA GLU A 377 -21.04 19.41 21.12
C GLU A 377 -21.57 19.20 19.68
N GLY A 378 -22.74 18.58 19.55
CA GLY A 378 -23.38 18.39 18.26
C GLY A 378 -22.74 17.29 17.38
N LYS A 379 -21.89 16.42 17.92
CA LYS A 379 -21.18 15.38 17.17
C LYS A 379 -22.08 14.54 16.24
N GLN A 380 -23.33 14.25 16.63
CA GLN A 380 -24.27 13.49 15.85
C GLN A 380 -24.72 14.19 14.56
N GLU A 381 -24.70 15.53 14.55
CA GLU A 381 -25.04 16.31 13.35
C GLU A 381 -23.90 16.23 12.33
N TYR A 382 -22.65 16.44 12.76
CA TYR A 382 -21.47 16.28 11.90
C TYR A 382 -21.37 14.87 11.31
N LEU A 383 -21.58 13.84 12.15
CA LEU A 383 -21.59 12.45 11.74
C LEU A 383 -22.63 12.18 10.65
N ARG A 384 -23.89 12.56 10.89
CA ARG A 384 -24.98 12.36 9.94
C ARG A 384 -24.71 13.04 8.59
N GLU A 385 -24.18 14.25 8.61
CA GLU A 385 -23.86 15.00 7.41
C GLU A 385 -22.74 14.39 6.62
N PHE A 386 -21.66 13.95 7.27
CA PHE A 386 -20.58 13.26 6.62
C PHE A 386 -21.02 11.93 6.01
N LEU A 387 -21.77 11.12 6.73
CA LEU A 387 -22.27 9.84 6.22
C LEU A 387 -23.24 9.99 5.04
N ALA A 388 -23.88 11.15 4.89
CA ALA A 388 -24.73 11.48 3.76
C ALA A 388 -23.99 11.99 2.51
N LEU A 389 -22.66 12.21 2.59
CA LEU A 389 -21.85 12.61 1.44
C LEU A 389 -21.78 11.48 0.40
N ASP A 390 -21.62 11.89 -0.85
CA ASP A 390 -21.33 11.03 -1.99
C ASP A 390 -20.18 11.60 -2.82
N ALA A 391 -19.81 10.87 -3.87
CA ALA A 391 -18.72 11.29 -4.77
C ALA A 391 -19.01 12.62 -5.50
N ALA A 392 -20.26 13.04 -5.60
CA ALA A 392 -20.63 14.28 -6.32
C ALA A 392 -20.39 15.54 -5.47
N ASN A 393 -20.30 15.42 -4.15
CA ASN A 393 -20.18 16.56 -3.24
C ASN A 393 -18.99 16.49 -2.26
N VAL A 394 -18.17 15.46 -2.34
CA VAL A 394 -16.95 15.34 -1.51
C VAL A 394 -15.92 16.43 -1.82
N ASP A 395 -15.84 16.90 -3.08
CA ASP A 395 -14.86 17.91 -3.51
C ASP A 395 -15.06 19.29 -2.85
N ILE A 396 -16.26 19.57 -2.34
CA ILE A 396 -16.58 20.83 -1.65
C ILE A 396 -16.62 20.69 -0.14
N TYR A 397 -16.34 19.49 0.39
CA TYR A 397 -16.23 19.19 1.82
C TYR A 397 -14.77 19.29 2.25
N ASP A 398 -14.46 19.91 3.39
CA ASP A 398 -13.08 19.95 3.91
C ASP A 398 -12.68 18.58 4.46
N THR A 399 -11.93 17.84 3.64
CA THR A 399 -11.42 16.49 3.95
C THR A 399 -10.04 16.49 4.60
N SER A 400 -9.39 17.65 4.75
CA SER A 400 -7.98 17.77 5.14
C SER A 400 -7.62 17.01 6.41
N LYS A 401 -8.48 17.03 7.44
CA LYS A 401 -8.27 16.31 8.69
C LYS A 401 -8.46 14.80 8.52
N LEU A 402 -9.43 14.38 7.69
CA LEU A 402 -9.65 12.98 7.37
C LEU A 402 -8.48 12.39 6.56
N GLU A 403 -7.91 13.16 5.65
CA GLU A 403 -6.73 12.73 4.88
C GLU A 403 -5.55 12.44 5.81
N VAL A 404 -5.28 13.33 6.78
CA VAL A 404 -4.24 13.08 7.80
C VAL A 404 -4.54 11.81 8.61
N LEU A 405 -5.81 11.57 8.96
CA LEU A 405 -6.21 10.35 9.67
C LEU A 405 -5.95 9.10 8.82
N LEU A 406 -6.40 9.10 7.56
CA LEU A 406 -6.23 7.97 6.64
C LEU A 406 -4.75 7.69 6.36
N ASP A 407 -3.93 8.73 6.18
CA ASP A 407 -2.49 8.59 6.00
C ASP A 407 -1.83 7.91 7.22
N ASN A 408 -2.23 8.28 8.45
CA ASN A 408 -1.72 7.63 9.66
C ASN A 408 -2.16 6.17 9.76
N ILE A 409 -3.42 5.85 9.43
CA ILE A 409 -3.92 4.46 9.37
C ILE A 409 -3.11 3.66 8.36
N THR A 410 -2.94 4.17 7.14
CA THR A 410 -2.19 3.52 6.07
C THR A 410 -0.73 3.27 6.47
N ILE A 411 -0.07 4.24 7.11
CA ILE A 411 1.31 4.11 7.61
C ILE A 411 1.41 2.99 8.66
N GLU A 412 0.50 2.94 9.64
CA GLU A 412 0.53 1.89 10.67
C GLU A 412 0.25 0.50 10.09
N CYS A 413 -0.65 0.40 9.10
CA CYS A 413 -0.90 -0.84 8.38
C CYS A 413 0.31 -1.26 7.53
N ALA A 414 0.95 -0.35 6.81
CA ALA A 414 2.16 -0.66 6.06
C ALA A 414 3.29 -1.19 6.96
N ARG A 415 3.42 -0.67 8.18
CA ARG A 415 4.37 -1.20 9.17
C ARG A 415 4.07 -2.63 9.62
N ILE A 416 2.79 -3.05 9.61
CA ILE A 416 2.42 -4.45 9.83
C ILE A 416 2.87 -5.29 8.63
N GLY A 417 2.60 -4.83 7.41
CA GLY A 417 3.01 -5.50 6.18
C GLY A 417 4.53 -5.71 6.10
N ASP A 418 5.31 -4.63 6.32
CA ASP A 418 6.78 -4.68 6.32
C ASP A 418 7.33 -5.66 7.37
N ALA A 419 6.70 -5.74 8.56
CA ALA A 419 7.14 -6.64 9.62
C ALA A 419 6.86 -8.12 9.28
N ARG A 420 5.77 -8.41 8.55
CA ARG A 420 5.41 -9.77 8.11
C ARG A 420 6.41 -10.33 7.11
N VAL A 421 6.81 -9.54 6.13
CA VAL A 421 7.78 -9.97 5.10
C VAL A 421 9.15 -10.31 5.68
N ASN A 422 9.50 -9.76 6.84
CA ASN A 422 10.77 -10.07 7.54
C ASN A 422 10.73 -11.39 8.32
N GLU A 423 9.56 -11.99 8.55
CA GLU A 423 9.40 -13.26 9.29
C GLU A 423 9.31 -14.49 8.36
N ASP A 424 8.95 -14.30 7.09
CA ASP A 424 8.88 -15.33 6.05
C ASP A 424 10.25 -15.52 5.36
#